data_e85719ba7a79e65ef69736ea17659f98
#
_entry.id   e85719ba7a79e65ef69736ea17659f98
#
_cell.length_a   1.000
_cell.length_b   1.000
_cell.length_c   1.000
_cell.angle_alpha   90.00
_cell.angle_beta   90.00
_cell.angle_gamma   90.00
#
_symmetry.space_group_name_H-M   'P 1'
#
loop_
_entity.id
_entity.type
_entity.pdbx_description
1 polymer ?
#
loop_
_entity_poly.entity_id
_entity_poly.type
_entity_poly.pdbx_seq_one_letter_code
_entity_poly.pdbx_strand_id
1 'polypeptide(L)'
;QRKERKKRRQWKVILEDLDSWTKYSFIFYSNIGIGRAESGQGYERNLSLSEDGRVSKKHCVIVHRGDKLYLKDEGSRNGTYLNGEAVTRPVVLQKDDVIGLGGTRLEILNILRESE
;
A
#
# COMPACT_ATOMS: atom_id res chain seq x y z
N GLN A 1 -34.68 22.44 -2.55
CA GLN A 1 -33.41 22.38 -3.24
C GLN A 1 -32.47 21.41 -2.56
N ARG A 2 -31.79 20.62 -3.34
CA ARG A 2 -30.91 19.60 -2.82
C ARG A 2 -29.45 20.08 -2.87
N LYS A 3 -28.78 19.92 -1.74
CA LYS A 3 -27.38 20.25 -1.69
C LYS A 3 -26.58 19.21 -2.46
N GLU A 4 -25.67 19.68 -3.27
CA GLU A 4 -24.84 18.79 -4.04
C GLU A 4 -23.88 18.04 -3.12
N ARG A 5 -23.85 16.72 -3.27
CA ARG A 5 -22.99 15.90 -2.45
C ARG A 5 -21.57 15.93 -2.99
N LYS A 6 -20.63 16.16 -2.08
CA LYS A 6 -19.23 16.13 -2.45
C LYS A 6 -18.83 14.69 -2.73
N LYS A 7 -18.29 14.46 -3.92
CA LYS A 7 -17.89 13.11 -4.30
C LYS A 7 -16.55 12.77 -3.72
N ARG A 8 -16.40 11.52 -3.32
CA ARG A 8 -15.12 10.99 -2.88
C ARG A 8 -14.28 10.69 -4.11
N ARG A 9 -12.97 10.90 -3.96
CA ARG A 9 -12.05 10.54 -5.03
C ARG A 9 -11.46 9.19 -4.75
N GLN A 10 -11.37 8.40 -5.79
CA GLN A 10 -10.74 7.10 -5.72
C GLN A 10 -9.26 7.23 -6.05
N TRP A 11 -8.49 6.41 -5.37
CA TRP A 11 -7.09 6.22 -5.71
C TRP A 11 -6.94 4.91 -6.44
N LYS A 12 -5.98 4.86 -7.35
CA LYS A 12 -5.60 3.62 -7.99
C LYS A 12 -4.10 3.49 -7.88
N VAL A 13 -3.65 2.37 -7.33
CA VAL A 13 -2.22 2.07 -7.20
C VAL A 13 -1.94 0.78 -7.93
N ILE A 14 -0.92 0.81 -8.76
CA ILE A 14 -0.46 -0.37 -9.49
C ILE A 14 0.93 -0.69 -8.98
N LEU A 15 1.11 -1.92 -8.47
CA LEU A 15 2.38 -2.39 -7.94
C LEU A 15 2.83 -3.63 -8.67
N GLU A 16 4.12 -3.88 -8.64
CA GLU A 16 4.68 -5.09 -9.23
C GLU A 16 5.69 -5.70 -8.29
N ASP A 17 5.53 -7.02 -8.05
CA ASP A 17 6.53 -7.79 -7.33
C ASP A 17 7.72 -7.99 -8.27
N LEU A 18 8.88 -7.45 -7.89
CA LEU A 18 10.04 -7.45 -8.77
C LEU A 18 10.66 -8.83 -8.96
N ASP A 19 10.34 -9.78 -8.09
CA ASP A 19 10.92 -11.13 -8.19
C ASP A 19 10.02 -12.07 -8.97
N SER A 20 8.70 -11.95 -8.84
CA SER A 20 7.75 -12.83 -9.51
C SER A 20 7.10 -12.20 -10.73
N TRP A 21 7.28 -10.89 -10.93
CA TRP A 21 6.64 -10.12 -12.01
C TRP A 21 5.13 -10.07 -11.90
N THR A 22 4.59 -10.41 -10.73
CA THR A 22 3.16 -10.32 -10.48
C THR A 22 2.75 -8.88 -10.30
N LYS A 23 1.72 -8.46 -11.02
CA LYS A 23 1.19 -7.10 -10.91
C LYS A 23 -0.07 -7.11 -10.07
N TYR A 24 -0.21 -6.08 -9.25
CA TYR A 24 -1.37 -5.86 -8.42
C TYR A 24 -1.95 -4.49 -8.74
N SER A 25 -3.27 -4.41 -8.77
CA SER A 25 -3.95 -3.16 -9.04
C SER A 25 -5.06 -3.00 -8.01
N PHE A 26 -5.06 -1.89 -7.29
CA PHE A 26 -6.05 -1.63 -6.26
C PHE A 26 -6.72 -0.28 -6.49
N ILE A 27 -8.05 -0.29 -6.37
CA ILE A 27 -8.84 0.93 -6.36
C ILE A 27 -9.38 1.06 -4.93
N PHE A 28 -9.16 2.20 -4.31
CA PHE A 28 -9.52 2.36 -2.91
C PHE A 28 -9.74 3.84 -2.57
N TYR A 29 -10.36 4.08 -1.42
CA TYR A 29 -10.57 5.43 -0.90
C TYR A 29 -9.62 5.74 0.24
N SER A 30 -9.38 4.79 1.12
CA SER A 30 -8.72 5.03 2.38
C SER A 30 -7.35 4.36 2.51
N ASN A 31 -7.31 3.04 2.40
CA ASN A 31 -6.05 2.35 2.67
C ASN A 31 -5.96 0.98 2.03
N ILE A 32 -4.71 0.52 1.91
CA ILE A 32 -4.37 -0.83 1.47
C ILE A 32 -3.41 -1.40 2.50
N GLY A 33 -3.81 -2.47 3.17
CA GLY A 33 -2.91 -3.18 4.06
C GLY A 33 -2.05 -4.16 3.26
N ILE A 34 -0.80 -4.31 3.64
CA ILE A 34 0.12 -5.25 3.00
C ILE A 34 0.66 -6.15 4.10
N GLY A 35 0.55 -7.46 3.92
CA GLY A 35 1.03 -8.40 4.90
C GLY A 35 0.83 -9.83 4.44
N ARG A 36 1.15 -10.77 5.34
CA ARG A 36 1.05 -12.18 5.05
C ARG A 36 -0.38 -12.70 5.18
N ALA A 37 -1.20 -12.03 5.99
CA ALA A 37 -2.58 -12.44 6.18
C ALA A 37 -3.42 -12.17 4.94
N GLU A 38 -4.33 -13.08 4.63
CA GLU A 38 -5.16 -12.95 3.44
C GLU A 38 -6.30 -11.97 3.62
N SER A 39 -6.77 -11.79 4.85
CA SER A 39 -7.91 -10.90 5.11
C SER A 39 -8.04 -10.68 6.61
N GLY A 40 -9.03 -9.89 6.99
CA GLY A 40 -9.40 -9.76 8.39
C GLY A 40 -8.54 -8.82 9.20
N GLN A 41 -7.75 -7.97 8.56
CA GLN A 41 -6.84 -7.07 9.26
C GLN A 41 -7.40 -5.65 9.41
N GLY A 42 -8.63 -5.40 8.98
CA GLY A 42 -9.26 -4.11 9.18
C GLY A 42 -8.95 -3.06 8.13
N TYR A 43 -8.36 -3.46 7.01
CA TYR A 43 -8.05 -2.53 5.93
C TYR A 43 -9.11 -2.60 4.84
N GLU A 44 -9.24 -1.51 4.08
CA GLU A 44 -10.18 -1.46 2.97
C GLU A 44 -9.80 -2.46 1.88
N ARG A 45 -8.53 -2.55 1.57
CA ARG A 45 -7.99 -3.53 0.62
C ARG A 45 -6.80 -4.22 1.25
N ASN A 46 -6.50 -5.42 0.78
CA ASN A 46 -5.38 -6.19 1.30
C ASN A 46 -4.56 -6.76 0.16
N LEU A 47 -3.25 -6.52 0.21
CA LEU A 47 -2.30 -7.19 -0.65
C LEU A 47 -1.67 -8.30 0.20
N SER A 48 -1.95 -9.55 -0.15
CA SER A 48 -1.50 -10.69 0.64
C SER A 48 -0.24 -11.29 0.06
N LEU A 49 0.81 -11.30 0.87
CA LEU A 49 2.08 -11.93 0.52
C LEU A 49 2.20 -13.23 1.33
N SER A 50 1.22 -14.11 1.15
CA SER A 50 1.09 -15.31 1.97
C SER A 50 2.24 -16.29 1.85
N GLU A 51 3.03 -16.18 0.76
CA GLU A 51 4.16 -17.08 0.53
C GLU A 51 5.46 -16.60 1.17
N ASP A 52 5.50 -15.39 1.70
CA ASP A 52 6.72 -14.86 2.28
C ASP A 52 6.65 -14.91 3.80
N GLY A 53 7.32 -15.92 4.37
CA GLY A 53 7.29 -16.14 5.81
C GLY A 53 7.97 -15.05 6.64
N ARG A 54 8.73 -14.16 5.99
CA ARG A 54 9.38 -13.04 6.69
C ARG A 54 8.52 -11.80 6.74
N VAL A 55 7.37 -11.85 6.09
CA VAL A 55 6.40 -10.75 6.14
C VAL A 55 5.45 -10.99 7.30
N SER A 56 5.25 -9.98 8.14
CA SER A 56 4.31 -10.06 9.25
C SER A 56 2.89 -10.14 8.72
N LYS A 57 1.99 -10.74 9.50
CA LYS A 57 0.58 -10.83 9.09
C LYS A 57 0.01 -9.47 8.75
N LYS A 58 0.36 -8.46 9.55
CA LYS A 58 -0.04 -7.07 9.36
C LYS A 58 1.26 -6.29 9.33
N HIS A 59 1.80 -6.05 8.13
CA HIS A 59 3.18 -5.58 8.00
C HIS A 59 3.27 -4.08 7.80
N CYS A 60 2.60 -3.55 6.78
CA CYS A 60 2.61 -2.12 6.50
C CYS A 60 1.30 -1.74 5.83
N VAL A 61 1.10 -0.44 5.65
CA VAL A 61 -0.15 0.06 5.08
C VAL A 61 0.14 1.27 4.21
N ILE A 62 -0.58 1.35 3.10
CA ILE A 62 -0.60 2.55 2.26
C ILE A 62 -1.87 3.30 2.63
N VAL A 63 -1.72 4.54 3.09
CA VAL A 63 -2.86 5.34 3.55
C VAL A 63 -2.97 6.64 2.76
N HIS A 64 -4.19 7.06 2.53
CA HIS A 64 -4.49 8.33 1.91
C HIS A 64 -4.60 9.41 2.99
N ARG A 65 -3.90 10.51 2.78
CA ARG A 65 -3.99 11.66 3.66
C ARG A 65 -3.82 12.92 2.81
N GLY A 66 -4.86 13.75 2.77
CA GLY A 66 -4.85 14.92 1.94
C GLY A 66 -4.86 14.53 0.47
N ASP A 67 -3.90 15.02 -0.29
CA ASP A 67 -3.79 14.69 -1.71
C ASP A 67 -2.61 13.75 -2.00
N LYS A 68 -2.15 13.03 -0.97
CA LYS A 68 -0.99 12.15 -1.11
C LYS A 68 -1.25 10.80 -0.46
N LEU A 69 -0.45 9.83 -0.88
CA LEU A 69 -0.41 8.53 -0.25
C LEU A 69 0.86 8.41 0.58
N TYR A 70 0.74 7.74 1.71
CA TYR A 70 1.84 7.52 2.64
C TYR A 70 2.00 6.04 2.91
N LEU A 71 3.23 5.63 3.11
CA LEU A 71 3.57 4.27 3.54
C LEU A 71 3.91 4.32 5.01
N LYS A 72 3.31 3.40 5.78
CA LYS A 72 3.52 3.32 7.21
C LYS A 72 3.77 1.89 7.63
N ASP A 73 4.79 1.66 8.46
CA ASP A 73 5.02 0.35 9.05
C ASP A 73 4.00 0.11 10.16
N GLU A 74 3.49 -1.11 10.26
CA GLU A 74 2.45 -1.45 11.24
C GLU A 74 3.03 -2.31 12.38
N GLY A 75 4.25 -2.00 12.81
CA GLY A 75 4.89 -2.75 13.88
C GLY A 75 5.42 -4.08 13.41
N SER A 76 5.89 -4.14 12.18
CA SER A 76 6.35 -5.39 11.59
C SER A 76 7.59 -5.91 12.31
N ARG A 77 7.77 -7.24 12.24
CA ARG A 77 8.91 -7.89 12.88
C ARG A 77 10.23 -7.53 12.21
N ASN A 78 10.25 -7.53 10.89
CA ASN A 78 11.48 -7.33 10.12
C ASN A 78 11.62 -5.97 9.49
N GLY A 79 10.65 -5.09 9.70
CA GLY A 79 10.71 -3.72 9.18
C GLY A 79 10.18 -3.57 7.77
N THR A 80 9.87 -2.33 7.44
CA THR A 80 9.44 -1.91 6.11
C THR A 80 10.47 -0.91 5.60
N TYR A 81 10.78 -1.01 4.32
CA TYR A 81 11.80 -0.16 3.71
C TYR A 81 11.23 0.51 2.48
N LEU A 82 11.64 1.75 2.23
CA LEU A 82 11.27 2.47 1.03
C LEU A 82 12.56 2.90 0.34
N ASN A 83 12.78 2.37 -0.86
CA ASN A 83 14.01 2.62 -1.62
C ASN A 83 15.26 2.31 -0.78
N GLY A 84 15.18 1.26 0.03
CA GLY A 84 16.28 0.80 0.85
C GLY A 84 16.42 1.46 2.20
N GLU A 85 15.58 2.45 2.52
CA GLU A 85 15.64 3.14 3.80
C GLU A 85 14.51 2.71 4.71
N ALA A 86 14.83 2.49 5.99
CA ALA A 86 13.84 2.03 6.96
C ALA A 86 12.74 3.07 7.16
N VAL A 87 11.50 2.60 7.12
CA VAL A 87 10.33 3.44 7.34
C VAL A 87 10.02 3.45 8.83
N THR A 88 10.44 4.53 9.52
CA THR A 88 10.24 4.66 10.97
C THR A 88 9.06 5.56 11.31
N ARG A 89 8.48 6.20 10.30
CA ARG A 89 7.30 7.05 10.42
C ARG A 89 6.64 7.11 9.05
N PRO A 90 5.40 7.57 8.93
CA PRO A 90 4.76 7.63 7.63
C PRO A 90 5.56 8.47 6.66
N VAL A 91 5.79 7.95 5.46
CA VAL A 91 6.56 8.64 4.42
C VAL A 91 5.72 8.71 3.15
N VAL A 92 5.90 9.78 2.39
CA VAL A 92 5.18 9.95 1.12
C VAL A 92 5.58 8.87 0.14
N LEU A 93 4.59 8.28 -0.50
CA LEU A 93 4.78 7.24 -1.49
C LEU A 93 4.57 7.83 -2.88
N GLN A 94 5.50 7.56 -3.79
CA GLN A 94 5.48 8.12 -5.13
C GLN A 94 5.69 7.04 -6.18
N LYS A 95 5.35 7.38 -7.42
CA LYS A 95 5.62 6.50 -8.54
C LYS A 95 7.11 6.16 -8.58
N ASP A 96 7.40 4.94 -8.94
CA ASP A 96 8.75 4.37 -9.06
C ASP A 96 9.42 4.02 -7.75
N ASP A 97 8.76 4.31 -6.61
CA ASP A 97 9.28 3.86 -5.31
C ASP A 97 9.23 2.34 -5.21
N VAL A 98 10.18 1.77 -4.46
CA VAL A 98 10.23 0.34 -4.20
C VAL A 98 10.06 0.10 -2.72
N ILE A 99 9.00 -0.64 -2.38
CA ILE A 99 8.72 -1.02 -1.00
C ILE A 99 9.39 -2.37 -0.74
N GLY A 100 10.23 -2.44 0.28
CA GLY A 100 10.86 -3.69 0.70
C GLY A 100 10.27 -4.18 2.00
N LEU A 101 9.86 -5.43 2.04
CA LEU A 101 9.36 -6.08 3.25
C LEU A 101 9.63 -7.57 3.15
N GLY A 102 10.25 -8.12 4.20
CA GLY A 102 10.64 -9.52 4.19
C GLY A 102 11.57 -9.81 3.03
N GLY A 103 11.25 -10.82 2.24
CA GLY A 103 11.99 -11.13 1.02
C GLY A 103 11.34 -10.55 -0.23
N THR A 104 10.37 -9.67 -0.09
CA THR A 104 9.57 -9.16 -1.19
C THR A 104 9.92 -7.71 -1.49
N ARG A 105 9.95 -7.36 -2.77
CA ARG A 105 10.13 -5.99 -3.23
C ARG A 105 9.00 -5.64 -4.18
N LEU A 106 8.28 -4.55 -3.87
CA LEU A 106 7.12 -4.11 -4.65
C LEU A 106 7.41 -2.73 -5.22
N GLU A 107 7.43 -2.62 -6.54
CA GLU A 107 7.62 -1.33 -7.19
C GLU A 107 6.27 -0.68 -7.44
N ILE A 108 6.19 0.62 -7.15
CA ILE A 108 5.00 1.41 -7.45
C ILE A 108 5.07 1.80 -8.93
N LEU A 109 4.31 1.11 -9.77
CA LEU A 109 4.31 1.40 -11.19
C LEU A 109 3.56 2.68 -11.50
N ASN A 110 2.48 2.94 -10.78
CA ASN A 110 1.72 4.16 -10.99
C ASN A 110 0.80 4.45 -9.81
N ILE A 111 0.50 5.72 -9.62
CA ILE A 111 -0.47 6.20 -8.65
C ILE A 111 -1.39 7.16 -9.40
N LEU A 112 -2.67 6.85 -9.40
CA LEU A 112 -3.66 7.67 -10.07
C LEU A 112 -4.71 8.10 -9.07
N ARG A 113 -5.20 9.32 -9.23
CA ARG A 113 -6.29 9.83 -8.41
C ARG A 113 -7.45 10.15 -9.33
N GLU A 114 -8.49 9.35 -9.22
CA GLU A 114 -9.65 9.47 -10.11
C GLU A 114 -10.78 10.21 -9.44
N SER A 115 -11.45 11.05 -10.21
CA SER A 115 -12.68 11.69 -9.76
C SER A 115 -13.86 10.85 -10.21
N GLU A 116 -14.85 10.77 -9.34
CA GLU A 116 -16.11 10.13 -9.71
C GLU A 116 -17.00 11.08 -10.48
#